data_4d9ab12b22cdd474535a70eeabc4150c
#
_entry.id   4d9ab12b22cdd474535a70eeabc4150c
#
_cell.length_a   1.000
_cell.length_b   1.000
_cell.length_c   1.000
_cell.angle_alpha   90.00
_cell.angle_beta   90.00
_cell.angle_gamma   90.00
#
_symmetry.space_group_name_H-M   'P 1'
#
loop_
_entity.id
_entity.type
_entity.pdbx_description
1 polymer ?
#
loop_
_entity_poly.entity_id
_entity_poly.type
_entity_poly.pdbx_seq_one_letter_code
_entity_poly.pdbx_strand_id
1 'polypeptide(L)'
;MAQIVGMIFGEVGYREFNFILSKNSNLQKGGYVKVNHENYGWIIAQVGSIRRYNEQYSLNAITGATQPKGDPGDRVVAKAKVIGYIDDKGFLRNPKMPFRPGEKVYEADSGIIRRSLNLGVRSGIYLGLLDGHKESVPIYLNINKLVQKHVCVLAKTGAGKSYTVGVLIEELTEKGVPVVIIDPHGEYSSL
;
A
#
# COMPACT_ATOMS: atom_id res chain seq x y z
N MET A 1 -9.41 -7.83 -16.79
CA MET A 1 -8.47 -8.92 -16.39
C MET A 1 -7.40 -8.30 -15.49
N ALA A 2 -6.98 -8.97 -14.41
CA ALA A 2 -5.91 -8.45 -13.56
C ALA A 2 -4.57 -8.45 -14.32
N GLN A 3 -3.90 -7.32 -14.36
CA GLN A 3 -2.63 -7.15 -15.08
C GLN A 3 -1.51 -7.84 -14.29
N ILE A 4 -0.73 -8.72 -14.95
CA ILE A 4 0.49 -9.29 -14.40
C ILE A 4 1.55 -8.20 -14.38
N VAL A 5 2.08 -7.91 -13.19
CA VAL A 5 3.10 -6.87 -13.00
C VAL A 5 4.49 -7.46 -12.72
N GLY A 6 4.59 -8.77 -12.49
CA GLY A 6 5.87 -9.41 -12.25
C GLY A 6 5.76 -10.88 -11.86
N MET A 7 6.89 -11.43 -11.41
CA MET A 7 7.03 -12.82 -10.98
C MET A 7 7.94 -12.90 -9.75
N ILE A 8 7.55 -13.68 -8.75
CA ILE A 8 8.31 -13.92 -7.52
C ILE A 8 9.58 -14.70 -7.85
N PHE A 9 10.70 -14.34 -7.23
CA PHE A 9 11.99 -15.02 -7.42
C PHE A 9 12.84 -15.02 -6.13
N GLY A 10 13.85 -15.88 -6.12
CA GLY A 10 14.82 -15.98 -5.04
C GLY A 10 14.26 -16.66 -3.80
N GLU A 11 14.87 -16.35 -2.66
CA GLU A 11 14.39 -16.80 -1.36
C GLU A 11 13.10 -16.05 -0.98
N VAL A 12 12.09 -16.79 -0.57
CA VAL A 12 10.73 -16.26 -0.38
C VAL A 12 10.22 -16.60 1.02
N GLY A 13 9.82 -15.58 1.75
CA GLY A 13 9.18 -15.71 3.05
C GLY A 13 7.65 -15.63 2.98
N TYR A 14 6.99 -15.72 4.13
CA TYR A 14 5.54 -15.56 4.27
C TYR A 14 5.12 -14.12 4.62
N ARG A 15 6.08 -13.28 5.06
CA ARG A 15 5.83 -11.87 5.41
C ARG A 15 6.22 -10.88 4.34
N GLU A 16 7.13 -11.28 3.47
CA GLU A 16 7.64 -10.45 2.39
C GLU A 16 8.21 -11.31 1.28
N PHE A 17 8.23 -10.79 0.08
CA PHE A 17 8.81 -11.44 -1.08
C PHE A 17 9.41 -10.43 -2.05
N ASN A 18 10.38 -10.91 -2.84
CA ASN A 18 10.95 -10.17 -3.96
C ASN A 18 10.33 -10.66 -5.26
N PHE A 19 10.11 -9.74 -6.19
CA PHE A 19 9.64 -10.08 -7.53
C PHE A 19 10.27 -9.19 -8.58
N ILE A 20 10.48 -9.77 -9.77
CA ILE A 20 10.96 -9.02 -10.93
C ILE A 20 9.74 -8.37 -11.58
N LEU A 21 9.84 -7.05 -11.80
CA LEU A 21 8.80 -6.31 -12.50
C LEU A 21 8.82 -6.60 -14.00
N SER A 22 7.64 -6.72 -14.59
CA SER A 22 7.47 -6.76 -16.05
C SER A 22 7.88 -5.42 -16.66
N LYS A 23 8.49 -5.43 -17.85
CA LYS A 23 8.97 -4.22 -18.56
C LYS A 23 7.89 -3.13 -18.74
N ASN A 24 6.62 -3.53 -18.86
CA ASN A 24 5.49 -2.64 -19.07
C ASN A 24 4.74 -2.30 -17.76
N SER A 25 5.30 -2.60 -16.61
CA SER A 25 4.68 -2.29 -15.33
C SER A 25 4.97 -0.85 -14.91
N ASN A 26 3.93 -0.10 -14.58
CA ASN A 26 4.02 1.24 -13.99
C ASN A 26 3.91 1.22 -12.46
N LEU A 27 4.14 0.06 -11.84
CA LEU A 27 4.04 -0.11 -10.40
C LEU A 27 5.08 0.77 -9.68
N GLN A 28 4.64 1.48 -8.66
CA GLN A 28 5.45 2.39 -7.87
C GLN A 28 5.56 1.91 -6.42
N LYS A 29 6.53 2.47 -5.67
CA LYS A 29 6.60 2.30 -4.22
C LYS A 29 5.28 2.76 -3.58
N GLY A 30 4.79 1.99 -2.61
CA GLY A 30 3.48 2.23 -2.00
C GLY A 30 2.32 1.51 -2.71
N GLY A 31 2.51 1.10 -3.97
CA GLY A 31 1.51 0.39 -4.74
C GLY A 31 1.13 -0.97 -4.14
N TYR A 32 -0.03 -1.47 -4.53
CA TYR A 32 -0.59 -2.71 -4.00
C TYR A 32 -0.57 -3.81 -5.06
N VAL A 33 -0.14 -4.99 -4.64
CA VAL A 33 -0.08 -6.19 -5.48
C VAL A 33 -0.82 -7.33 -4.82
N LYS A 34 -1.22 -8.32 -5.62
CA LYS A 34 -1.82 -9.55 -5.12
C LYS A 34 -1.18 -10.77 -5.77
N VAL A 35 -1.10 -11.84 -5.01
CA VAL A 35 -0.57 -13.14 -5.44
C VAL A 35 -1.60 -14.20 -5.08
N ASN A 36 -1.82 -15.15 -5.98
CA ASN A 36 -2.71 -16.27 -5.71
C ASN A 36 -1.90 -17.41 -5.08
N HIS A 37 -1.98 -17.53 -3.75
CA HIS A 37 -1.30 -18.57 -2.99
C HIS A 37 -2.14 -19.86 -2.96
N GLU A 38 -1.51 -21.01 -3.14
CA GLU A 38 -2.20 -22.31 -3.22
C GLU A 38 -3.13 -22.63 -2.03
N ASN A 39 -2.72 -22.25 -0.81
CA ASN A 39 -3.46 -22.60 0.43
C ASN A 39 -4.39 -21.50 0.92
N TYR A 40 -4.18 -20.23 0.49
CA TYR A 40 -4.86 -19.06 1.07
C TYR A 40 -5.62 -18.24 0.03
N GLY A 41 -5.53 -18.61 -1.25
CA GLY A 41 -6.11 -17.81 -2.33
C GLY A 41 -5.39 -16.47 -2.49
N TRP A 42 -6.13 -15.39 -2.72
CA TRP A 42 -5.56 -14.08 -2.96
C TRP A 42 -4.98 -13.45 -1.71
N ILE A 43 -3.67 -13.27 -1.69
CA ILE A 43 -2.93 -12.52 -0.67
C ILE A 43 -2.59 -11.15 -1.22
N ILE A 44 -2.86 -10.09 -0.45
CA ILE A 44 -2.49 -8.72 -0.78
C ILE A 44 -1.16 -8.35 -0.11
N ALA A 45 -0.34 -7.59 -0.82
CA ALA A 45 0.92 -7.05 -0.33
C ALA A 45 1.14 -5.62 -0.84
N GLN A 46 1.94 -4.85 -0.12
CA GLN A 46 2.31 -3.49 -0.49
C GLN A 46 3.78 -3.42 -0.90
N VAL A 47 4.07 -2.71 -1.97
CA VAL A 47 5.43 -2.49 -2.47
C VAL A 47 6.17 -1.52 -1.56
N GLY A 48 7.17 -2.04 -0.86
CA GLY A 48 8.01 -1.26 0.06
C GLY A 48 9.20 -0.59 -0.61
N SER A 49 9.81 -1.25 -1.58
CA SER A 49 10.95 -0.72 -2.32
C SER A 49 11.00 -1.26 -3.75
N ILE A 50 11.57 -0.45 -4.63
CA ILE A 50 11.87 -0.84 -6.02
C ILE A 50 13.32 -0.47 -6.27
N ARG A 51 14.08 -1.40 -6.85
CA ARG A 51 15.49 -1.21 -7.20
C ARG A 51 15.74 -1.67 -8.62
N ARG A 52 16.60 -0.96 -9.34
CA ARG A 52 17.10 -1.39 -10.64
C ARG A 52 18.44 -2.07 -10.44
N TYR A 53 18.61 -3.19 -11.08
CA TYR A 53 19.80 -4.00 -11.01
C TYR A 53 20.27 -4.37 -12.41
N ASN A 54 21.57 -4.23 -12.63
CA ASN A 54 22.21 -4.61 -13.87
C ASN A 54 23.60 -5.20 -13.57
N GLU A 55 23.80 -6.47 -13.94
CA GLU A 55 25.05 -7.18 -13.68
C GLU A 55 26.23 -6.61 -14.46
N GLN A 56 25.99 -6.10 -15.66
CA GLN A 56 27.03 -5.57 -16.53
C GLN A 56 27.55 -4.19 -16.09
N TYR A 57 26.78 -3.46 -15.29
CA TYR A 57 27.17 -2.18 -14.69
C TYR A 57 27.53 -2.34 -13.19
N SER A 58 27.93 -3.53 -12.76
CA SER A 58 28.48 -3.69 -11.41
C SER A 58 29.83 -2.97 -11.28
N LEU A 59 30.21 -2.57 -10.07
CA LEU A 59 31.49 -1.90 -9.81
C LEU A 59 32.70 -2.63 -10.42
N ASN A 60 32.67 -3.96 -10.48
CA ASN A 60 33.72 -4.79 -11.06
C ASN A 60 33.74 -4.75 -12.60
N ALA A 61 32.63 -4.42 -13.25
CA ALA A 61 32.54 -4.29 -14.70
C ALA A 61 32.97 -2.90 -15.19
N ILE A 62 32.82 -1.87 -14.38
CA ILE A 62 33.14 -0.47 -14.71
C ILE A 62 34.66 -0.24 -14.73
N THR A 63 35.43 -1.00 -13.94
CA THR A 63 36.90 -0.91 -13.89
C THR A 63 37.60 -1.47 -15.13
N GLY A 64 36.90 -2.13 -16.04
CA GLY A 64 37.45 -2.79 -17.25
C GLY A 64 37.08 -2.17 -18.61
N ALA A 65 36.57 -0.96 -18.65
CA ALA A 65 36.49 -0.07 -19.84
C ALA A 65 35.88 -0.59 -21.14
N THR A 66 34.65 -0.96 -21.22
CA THR A 66 33.86 -0.74 -22.46
C THR A 66 32.39 -0.65 -22.10
N GLN A 67 31.73 0.47 -22.45
CA GLN A 67 30.28 0.57 -22.32
C GLN A 67 29.63 -0.55 -23.12
N PRO A 68 28.81 -1.43 -22.53
CA PRO A 68 28.09 -2.43 -23.29
C PRO A 68 27.20 -1.77 -24.33
N LYS A 69 27.32 -2.21 -25.58
CA LYS A 69 26.40 -1.76 -26.64
C LYS A 69 25.09 -2.53 -26.51
N GLY A 70 24.00 -1.79 -26.23
CA GLY A 70 22.64 -2.31 -26.14
C GLY A 70 22.02 -2.17 -24.76
N ASP A 71 20.78 -2.63 -24.63
CA ASP A 71 20.05 -2.73 -23.33
C ASP A 71 20.44 -4.08 -22.68
N PRO A 72 21.44 -4.12 -21.81
CA PRO A 72 22.05 -5.36 -21.35
C PRO A 72 21.35 -5.91 -20.11
N GLY A 73 20.04 -6.11 -20.20
CA GLY A 73 19.34 -6.90 -19.20
C GLY A 73 19.08 -6.19 -17.88
N ASP A 74 18.75 -4.90 -17.91
CA ASP A 74 18.21 -4.18 -16.77
C ASP A 74 17.04 -4.97 -16.15
N ARG A 75 17.17 -5.29 -14.88
CA ARG A 75 16.12 -5.92 -14.09
C ARG A 75 15.63 -4.96 -13.03
N VAL A 76 14.33 -4.74 -13.00
CA VAL A 76 13.71 -3.98 -11.92
C VAL A 76 13.14 -4.95 -10.92
N VAL A 77 13.65 -4.90 -9.71
CA VAL A 77 13.26 -5.76 -8.60
C VAL A 77 12.47 -4.94 -7.59
N ALA A 78 11.31 -5.45 -7.22
CA ALA A 78 10.50 -4.89 -6.17
C ALA A 78 10.46 -5.83 -4.97
N LYS A 79 10.40 -5.26 -3.77
CA LYS A 79 10.16 -5.96 -2.52
C LYS A 79 8.79 -5.57 -2.00
N ALA A 80 7.92 -6.55 -1.77
CA ALA A 80 6.60 -6.34 -1.22
C ALA A 80 6.46 -6.93 0.18
N LYS A 81 5.79 -6.20 1.06
CA LYS A 81 5.38 -6.66 2.39
C LYS A 81 3.96 -7.18 2.34
N VAL A 82 3.75 -8.37 2.84
CA VAL A 82 2.45 -9.01 2.91
C VAL A 82 1.57 -8.29 3.93
N ILE A 83 0.37 -7.92 3.52
CA ILE A 83 -0.68 -7.38 4.37
C ILE A 83 -1.51 -8.55 4.93
N GLY A 84 -1.88 -9.50 4.08
CA GLY A 84 -2.61 -10.69 4.46
C GLY A 84 -3.59 -11.17 3.38
N TYR A 85 -4.44 -12.10 3.78
CA TYR A 85 -5.58 -12.60 3.00
C TYR A 85 -6.86 -12.49 3.81
N ILE A 86 -7.99 -12.47 3.14
CA ILE A 86 -9.30 -12.49 3.79
C ILE A 86 -9.76 -13.94 3.91
N ASP A 87 -9.99 -14.41 5.15
CA ASP A 87 -10.49 -15.76 5.41
C ASP A 87 -12.00 -15.88 5.05
N ASP A 88 -12.53 -17.10 5.11
CA ASP A 88 -13.94 -17.40 4.80
C ASP A 88 -14.93 -16.68 5.73
N LYS A 89 -14.46 -16.21 6.89
CA LYS A 89 -15.24 -15.42 7.84
C LYS A 89 -15.12 -13.91 7.62
N GLY A 90 -14.38 -13.49 6.58
CA GLY A 90 -14.17 -12.09 6.25
C GLY A 90 -13.11 -11.36 7.10
N PHE A 91 -12.28 -12.08 7.86
CA PHE A 91 -11.21 -11.48 8.66
C PHE A 91 -9.88 -11.49 7.92
N LEU A 92 -9.12 -10.41 8.08
CA LEU A 92 -7.75 -10.34 7.60
C LEU A 92 -6.84 -11.26 8.43
N ARG A 93 -6.13 -12.17 7.76
CA ARG A 93 -5.20 -13.12 8.36
C ARG A 93 -3.83 -13.02 7.71
N ASN A 94 -2.80 -13.33 8.48
CA ASN A 94 -1.45 -13.47 7.95
C ASN A 94 -1.22 -14.90 7.45
N PRO A 95 -0.63 -15.11 6.26
CA PRO A 95 -0.23 -16.44 5.82
C PRO A 95 0.86 -16.98 6.74
N LYS A 96 0.92 -18.31 6.87
CA LYS A 96 1.93 -19.03 7.67
C LYS A 96 2.89 -19.83 6.80
N MET A 97 2.58 -19.98 5.52
CA MET A 97 3.41 -20.70 4.54
C MET A 97 4.03 -19.68 3.58
N PRO A 98 5.27 -19.90 3.13
CA PRO A 98 5.92 -19.05 2.15
C PRO A 98 5.27 -19.19 0.78
N PHE A 99 5.44 -18.17 -0.05
CA PHE A 99 5.09 -18.23 -1.48
C PHE A 99 6.07 -19.12 -2.23
N ARG A 100 5.68 -19.55 -3.43
CA ARG A 100 6.58 -20.28 -4.31
C ARG A 100 7.31 -19.33 -5.25
N PRO A 101 8.63 -19.50 -5.47
CA PRO A 101 9.30 -18.85 -6.57
C PRO A 101 8.60 -19.20 -7.89
N GLY A 102 8.49 -18.23 -8.80
CA GLY A 102 7.77 -18.38 -10.07
C GLY A 102 6.28 -18.03 -10.03
N GLU A 103 5.68 -17.77 -8.86
CA GLU A 103 4.30 -17.28 -8.80
C GLU A 103 4.17 -15.90 -9.44
N LYS A 104 3.06 -15.72 -10.16
CA LYS A 104 2.74 -14.45 -10.83
C LYS A 104 2.24 -13.43 -9.83
N VAL A 105 2.77 -12.22 -9.94
CA VAL A 105 2.34 -11.05 -9.17
C VAL A 105 1.43 -10.20 -10.04
N TYR A 106 0.26 -9.86 -9.52
CA TYR A 106 -0.75 -9.06 -10.20
C TYR A 106 -0.91 -7.71 -9.50
N GLU A 107 -1.28 -6.68 -10.26
CA GLU A 107 -1.75 -5.43 -9.66
C GLU A 107 -3.03 -5.72 -8.87
N ALA A 108 -3.09 -5.23 -7.63
CA ALA A 108 -4.28 -5.41 -6.80
C ALA A 108 -5.40 -4.48 -7.30
N ASP A 109 -6.61 -5.00 -7.40
CA ASP A 109 -7.79 -4.18 -7.72
C ASP A 109 -8.30 -3.43 -6.47
N SER A 110 -9.04 -2.34 -6.72
CA SER A 110 -9.62 -1.51 -5.66
C SER A 110 -10.52 -2.29 -4.70
N GLY A 111 -11.19 -3.33 -5.17
CA GLY A 111 -12.07 -4.18 -4.37
C GLY A 111 -11.32 -4.99 -3.31
N ILE A 112 -10.21 -5.65 -3.68
CA ILE A 112 -9.40 -6.40 -2.72
C ILE A 112 -8.69 -5.46 -1.74
N ILE A 113 -8.21 -4.30 -2.22
CA ILE A 113 -7.57 -3.28 -1.39
C ILE A 113 -8.55 -2.80 -0.32
N ARG A 114 -9.75 -2.36 -0.70
CA ARG A 114 -10.78 -1.86 0.22
C ARG A 114 -11.14 -2.88 1.29
N ARG A 115 -11.35 -4.15 0.90
CA ARG A 115 -11.67 -5.22 1.84
C ARG A 115 -10.52 -5.52 2.80
N SER A 116 -9.31 -5.65 2.28
CA SER A 116 -8.14 -6.03 3.08
C SER A 116 -7.68 -4.93 4.04
N LEU A 117 -7.79 -3.68 3.63
CA LEU A 117 -7.45 -2.52 4.47
C LEU A 117 -8.63 -2.02 5.30
N ASN A 118 -9.82 -2.63 5.15
CA ASN A 118 -11.05 -2.22 5.84
C ASN A 118 -11.34 -0.72 5.69
N LEU A 119 -11.26 -0.22 4.43
CA LEU A 119 -11.35 1.21 4.11
C LEU A 119 -12.79 1.78 4.21
N GLY A 120 -13.66 1.18 5.00
CA GLY A 120 -14.97 1.70 5.29
C GLY A 120 -15.91 1.81 4.07
N VAL A 121 -17.04 2.46 4.29
CA VAL A 121 -18.09 2.72 3.30
C VAL A 121 -18.42 4.21 3.27
N ARG A 122 -19.12 4.67 2.21
CA ARG A 122 -19.48 6.09 2.01
C ARG A 122 -20.23 6.75 3.16
N SER A 123 -20.90 5.98 4.00
CA SER A 123 -21.56 6.50 5.23
C SER A 123 -20.56 6.85 6.35
N GLY A 124 -19.30 6.53 6.20
CA GLY A 124 -18.22 6.87 7.15
C GLY A 124 -17.69 8.29 6.94
N ILE A 125 -16.70 8.64 7.73
CA ILE A 125 -15.94 9.89 7.64
C ILE A 125 -14.95 9.79 6.47
N TYR A 126 -15.05 10.67 5.52
CA TYR A 126 -14.12 10.74 4.40
C TYR A 126 -12.78 11.31 4.87
N LEU A 127 -11.70 10.58 4.63
CA LEU A 127 -10.35 11.01 5.02
C LEU A 127 -9.51 11.49 3.84
N GLY A 128 -9.77 10.98 2.65
CA GLY A 128 -8.99 11.27 1.46
C GLY A 128 -8.91 10.09 0.50
N LEU A 129 -7.91 10.09 -0.35
CA LEU A 129 -7.64 9.04 -1.32
C LEU A 129 -6.42 8.22 -0.90
N LEU A 130 -6.46 6.92 -1.19
CA LEU A 130 -5.34 6.03 -0.97
C LEU A 130 -4.22 6.35 -1.97
N ASP A 131 -3.04 6.63 -1.46
CA ASP A 131 -1.85 6.82 -2.28
C ASP A 131 -1.30 5.49 -2.82
N GLY A 132 -0.57 5.56 -3.93
CA GLY A 132 0.11 4.41 -4.54
C GLY A 132 -0.78 3.47 -5.37
N HIS A 133 -2.01 3.88 -5.70
CA HIS A 133 -2.91 3.13 -6.59
C HIS A 133 -3.37 3.99 -7.77
N LYS A 134 -3.47 3.38 -8.97
CA LYS A 134 -3.89 4.09 -10.20
C LYS A 134 -5.32 4.61 -10.15
N GLU A 135 -6.21 3.81 -9.55
CA GLU A 135 -7.58 4.21 -9.36
C GLU A 135 -7.69 5.05 -8.08
N SER A 136 -8.52 6.06 -8.10
CA SER A 136 -8.85 6.84 -6.90
C SER A 136 -9.65 5.96 -5.92
N VAL A 137 -8.99 5.45 -4.89
CA VAL A 137 -9.62 4.64 -3.85
C VAL A 137 -9.91 5.53 -2.64
N PRO A 138 -11.17 5.96 -2.43
CA PRO A 138 -11.52 6.78 -1.28
C PRO A 138 -11.45 5.98 0.02
N ILE A 139 -10.92 6.63 1.04
CA ILE A 139 -10.78 6.10 2.40
C ILE A 139 -11.89 6.71 3.25
N TYR A 140 -12.67 5.85 3.91
CA TYR A 140 -13.67 6.24 4.88
C TYR A 140 -13.38 5.60 6.23
N LEU A 141 -13.46 6.37 7.29
CA LEU A 141 -13.36 5.87 8.66
C LEU A 141 -14.74 5.52 9.19
N ASN A 142 -14.83 4.44 9.95
CA ASN A 142 -16.09 4.05 10.59
C ASN A 142 -16.38 4.99 11.76
N ILE A 143 -17.51 5.72 11.71
CA ILE A 143 -17.92 6.71 12.71
C ILE A 143 -17.97 6.10 14.11
N ASN A 144 -18.65 4.96 14.27
CA ASN A 144 -18.80 4.33 15.57
C ASN A 144 -17.45 3.95 16.19
N LYS A 145 -16.51 3.45 15.37
CA LYS A 145 -15.16 3.15 15.86
C LYS A 145 -14.38 4.41 16.21
N LEU A 146 -14.59 5.50 15.48
CA LEU A 146 -13.91 6.77 15.71
C LEU A 146 -14.37 7.40 17.03
N VAL A 147 -15.68 7.48 17.27
CA VAL A 147 -16.26 8.13 18.44
C VAL A 147 -16.22 7.26 19.70
N GLN A 148 -16.19 5.95 19.58
CA GLN A 148 -16.13 5.02 20.73
C GLN A 148 -14.71 4.72 21.20
N LYS A 149 -13.70 5.10 20.43
CA LYS A 149 -12.29 4.81 20.71
C LYS A 149 -11.46 6.08 20.64
N HIS A 150 -10.24 6.00 21.19
CA HIS A 150 -9.29 7.10 21.07
C HIS A 150 -8.62 7.11 19.70
N VAL A 151 -8.45 8.32 19.16
CA VAL A 151 -7.69 8.56 17.93
C VAL A 151 -6.51 9.44 18.28
N CYS A 152 -5.33 9.07 17.83
CA CYS A 152 -4.12 9.85 17.99
C CYS A 152 -3.56 10.20 16.61
N VAL A 153 -3.46 11.50 16.31
CA VAL A 153 -2.86 12.00 15.06
C VAL A 153 -1.44 12.46 15.35
N LEU A 154 -0.46 11.67 14.89
CA LEU A 154 0.96 11.95 15.06
C LEU A 154 1.56 12.39 13.75
N ALA A 155 2.22 13.54 13.75
CA ALA A 155 2.87 14.08 12.56
C ALA A 155 4.04 14.99 12.93
N LYS A 156 5.03 15.11 12.04
CA LYS A 156 6.08 16.13 12.16
C LYS A 156 5.48 17.52 11.96
N THR A 157 6.12 18.54 12.50
CA THR A 157 5.75 19.94 12.26
C THR A 157 5.70 20.23 10.76
N GLY A 158 4.63 20.88 10.30
CA GLY A 158 4.41 21.19 8.90
C GLY A 158 3.86 20.03 8.02
N ALA A 159 3.60 18.85 8.60
CA ALA A 159 3.09 17.68 7.84
C ALA A 159 1.55 17.69 7.64
N GLY A 160 0.85 18.75 8.04
CA GLY A 160 -0.60 18.86 7.87
C GLY A 160 -1.44 18.24 8.99
N LYS A 161 -0.87 18.08 10.22
CA LYS A 161 -1.59 17.52 11.38
C LYS A 161 -2.92 18.26 11.63
N SER A 162 -2.86 19.57 11.79
CA SER A 162 -4.03 20.41 12.09
C SER A 162 -5.04 20.41 10.95
N TYR A 163 -4.57 20.41 9.71
CA TYR A 163 -5.44 20.25 8.54
C TYR A 163 -6.21 18.92 8.56
N THR A 164 -5.52 17.81 8.81
CA THR A 164 -6.16 16.48 8.89
C THR A 164 -7.20 16.42 10.02
N VAL A 165 -6.89 17.03 11.18
CA VAL A 165 -7.84 17.11 12.31
C VAL A 165 -9.03 17.99 11.94
N GLY A 166 -8.82 19.12 11.25
CA GLY A 166 -9.88 19.98 10.74
C GLY A 166 -10.84 19.21 9.84
N VAL A 167 -10.33 18.47 8.85
CA VAL A 167 -11.16 17.60 7.98
C VAL A 167 -11.99 16.60 8.80
N LEU A 168 -11.40 15.98 9.84
CA LEU A 168 -12.14 15.06 10.70
C LEU A 168 -13.25 15.75 11.48
N ILE A 169 -13.03 16.98 11.97
CA ILE A 169 -14.03 17.78 12.68
C ILE A 169 -15.18 18.15 11.74
N GLU A 170 -14.88 18.67 10.55
CA GLU A 170 -15.87 19.04 9.53
C GLU A 170 -16.75 17.84 9.16
N GLU A 171 -16.13 16.73 8.80
CA GLU A 171 -16.82 15.49 8.41
C GLU A 171 -17.70 14.92 9.54
N LEU A 172 -17.22 14.95 10.79
CA LEU A 172 -18.01 14.53 11.95
C LEU A 172 -19.24 15.43 12.14
N THR A 173 -19.06 16.74 12.04
CA THR A 173 -20.11 17.74 12.18
C THR A 173 -21.16 17.61 11.07
N GLU A 174 -20.74 17.41 9.82
CA GLU A 174 -21.64 17.15 8.70
C GLU A 174 -22.48 15.87 8.88
N LYS A 175 -21.93 14.87 9.59
CA LYS A 175 -22.66 13.63 9.94
C LYS A 175 -23.53 13.77 11.18
N GLY A 176 -23.65 14.98 11.73
CA GLY A 176 -24.47 15.27 12.91
C GLY A 176 -23.88 14.76 14.23
N VAL A 177 -22.59 14.48 14.28
CA VAL A 177 -21.90 14.09 15.50
C VAL A 177 -21.52 15.36 16.27
N PRO A 178 -21.95 15.55 17.53
CA PRO A 178 -21.53 16.69 18.33
C PRO A 178 -20.04 16.62 18.64
N VAL A 179 -19.32 17.72 18.42
CA VAL A 179 -17.88 17.81 18.63
C VAL A 179 -17.57 18.89 19.65
N VAL A 180 -16.74 18.60 20.63
CA VAL A 180 -16.18 19.57 21.56
C VAL A 180 -14.68 19.72 21.28
N ILE A 181 -14.24 20.95 20.99
CA ILE A 181 -12.85 21.23 20.64
C ILE A 181 -12.19 21.92 21.82
N ILE A 182 -11.09 21.37 22.34
CA ILE A 182 -10.21 21.99 23.31
C ILE A 182 -8.92 22.36 22.56
N ASP A 183 -8.81 23.64 22.20
CA ASP A 183 -7.78 24.16 21.31
C ASP A 183 -6.96 25.28 21.98
N PRO A 184 -5.89 24.94 22.72
CA PRO A 184 -5.05 25.92 23.41
C PRO A 184 -4.35 26.91 22.50
N HIS A 185 -4.19 26.55 21.21
CA HIS A 185 -3.44 27.36 20.22
C HIS A 185 -4.34 28.14 19.26
N GLY A 186 -5.65 27.91 19.27
CA GLY A 186 -6.60 28.58 18.40
C GLY A 186 -6.49 28.19 16.91
N GLU A 187 -5.99 26.96 16.62
CA GLU A 187 -5.80 26.49 15.24
C GLU A 187 -7.13 26.19 14.51
N TYR A 188 -8.23 25.98 15.25
CA TYR A 188 -9.54 25.57 14.73
C TYR A 188 -10.63 26.62 14.87
N SER A 189 -10.26 27.85 15.16
CA SER A 189 -11.22 28.95 15.38
C SER A 189 -11.98 29.37 14.11
N SER A 190 -11.55 28.90 12.94
CA SER A 190 -12.15 29.21 11.63
C SER A 190 -12.99 28.08 11.04
N LEU A 191 -13.22 27.00 11.78
CA LEU A 191 -14.08 25.87 11.37
C LEU A 191 -15.55 26.15 11.64
#